data_ef97547c16ea94a783da364e619c9730
#
_entry.id   ef97547c16ea94a783da364e619c9730
#
_cell.length_a   1.000
_cell.length_b   1.000
_cell.length_c   1.000
_cell.angle_alpha   90.00
_cell.angle_beta   90.00
_cell.angle_gamma   90.00
#
_symmetry.space_group_name_H-M   'P 1'
#
loop_
_entity.id
_entity.type
_entity.pdbx_description
1 polymer ?
#
loop_
_entity_poly.entity_id
_entity_poly.type
_entity_poly.pdbx_seq_one_letter_code
_entity_poly.pdbx_strand_id
1 'polypeptide(L)'
;MQTEIIWRKQFKQSSAFNITPIADPFNPNYFYVGGGAEDDYGKYTRLRRLSFATGEEEASVSLKNNIKEIYFTPDTQFILVLSDDYLLRIQRENLLITDIYDKNFPKTASCMAFNYQPIFFLMNSADKNLFAFNCIEGTKKRKVTKVEGCLSLDFEDNDHLLIYAPTAIQRYDLVKDKIEILFNTVPYRSILKDSKGNIYMNLCDNNRKLLSIIRKMAPDGTYKDYDLTPFNIKFDDFKLSKDEKHLFLMDCYEKTNTFCKFSLENNEIASKFTLPESERLLMFFEQQQLILTKEKDSFQMNFIGRKIIKE
;
A
#
# COMPACT_ATOMS: atom_id res chain seq x y z
N MET A 1 21.44 0.92 14.32
CA MET A 1 20.91 2.03 13.48
C MET A 1 20.70 3.28 14.35
N GLN A 2 21.15 4.45 13.90
CA GLN A 2 20.94 5.75 14.57
C GLN A 2 20.11 6.65 13.65
N THR A 3 19.24 7.47 14.24
CA THR A 3 18.39 8.40 13.49
C THR A 3 18.41 9.78 14.12
N GLU A 4 18.19 10.81 13.30
CA GLU A 4 17.98 12.18 13.75
C GLU A 4 16.63 12.70 13.24
N ILE A 5 15.98 13.56 14.01
CA ILE A 5 14.77 14.23 13.58
C ILE A 5 15.19 15.39 12.67
N ILE A 6 14.74 15.35 11.42
CA ILE A 6 15.02 16.42 10.46
C ILE A 6 13.91 17.43 10.38
N TRP A 7 12.66 17.03 10.69
CA TRP A 7 11.52 17.93 10.79
C TRP A 7 10.38 17.35 11.64
N ARG A 8 9.54 18.27 12.14
CA ARG A 8 8.24 17.96 12.77
C ARG A 8 7.18 18.82 12.12
N LYS A 9 6.04 18.24 11.80
CA LYS A 9 4.89 18.95 11.20
C LYS A 9 3.60 18.57 11.89
N GLN A 10 2.83 19.60 12.20
CA GLN A 10 1.52 19.48 12.79
C GLN A 10 0.47 19.92 11.76
N PHE A 11 -0.48 19.04 11.49
CA PHE A 11 -1.64 19.36 10.67
C PHE A 11 -2.86 19.55 11.58
N LYS A 12 -3.56 20.67 11.41
CA LYS A 12 -4.73 21.06 12.22
C LYS A 12 -5.91 20.11 11.99
N GLN A 13 -5.75 18.81 12.26
CA GLN A 13 -6.85 17.89 11.98
C GLN A 13 -6.77 16.64 12.82
N SER A 14 -7.94 16.26 13.33
CA SER A 14 -8.15 14.97 13.98
C SER A 14 -8.37 13.92 12.90
N SER A 15 -7.65 12.86 12.87
CA SER A 15 -8.14 11.50 12.63
C SER A 15 -7.11 10.55 12.06
N ALA A 16 -7.52 9.29 11.95
CA ALA A 16 -6.70 8.21 11.46
C ALA A 16 -6.27 8.44 10.00
N PHE A 17 -5.06 7.98 9.66
CA PHE A 17 -4.67 7.80 8.27
C PHE A 17 -5.63 6.84 7.60
N ASN A 18 -6.01 7.16 6.37
CA ASN A 18 -6.83 6.30 5.56
C ASN A 18 -5.97 5.44 4.63
N ILE A 19 -4.76 5.90 4.32
CA ILE A 19 -3.81 5.17 3.47
C ILE A 19 -2.41 5.17 4.08
N THR A 20 -1.67 4.14 3.78
CA THR A 20 -0.23 4.09 4.03
C THR A 20 0.48 5.18 3.22
N PRO A 21 1.38 5.97 3.83
CA PRO A 21 2.14 6.97 3.09
C PRO A 21 2.90 6.36 1.91
N ILE A 22 2.85 7.01 0.75
CA ILE A 22 3.45 6.50 -0.49
C ILE A 22 4.38 7.53 -1.11
N ALA A 23 5.61 7.13 -1.48
CA ALA A 23 6.53 7.99 -2.21
C ALA A 23 6.01 8.28 -3.63
N ASP A 24 6.28 9.47 -4.15
CA ASP A 24 6.07 9.76 -5.55
C ASP A 24 7.12 8.98 -6.38
N PRO A 25 6.71 8.02 -7.22
CA PRO A 25 7.65 7.19 -7.96
C PRO A 25 8.42 7.96 -9.04
N PHE A 26 7.95 9.15 -9.40
CA PHE A 26 8.52 9.99 -10.48
C PHE A 26 9.21 11.24 -9.95
N ASN A 27 9.03 11.57 -8.66
CA ASN A 27 9.69 12.70 -8.03
C ASN A 27 10.18 12.34 -6.63
N PRO A 28 11.49 12.11 -6.45
CA PRO A 28 12.05 11.66 -5.18
C PRO A 28 11.96 12.68 -4.04
N ASN A 29 11.48 13.90 -4.32
CA ASN A 29 11.36 14.94 -3.32
C ASN A 29 10.04 14.90 -2.54
N TYR A 30 9.06 14.10 -3.00
CA TYR A 30 7.70 14.13 -2.48
C TYR A 30 7.15 12.78 -2.09
N PHE A 31 6.22 12.81 -1.15
CA PHE A 31 5.37 11.67 -0.79
C PHE A 31 3.94 12.13 -0.55
N TYR A 32 3.01 11.18 -0.59
CA TYR A 32 1.59 11.43 -0.40
C TYR A 32 1.08 10.80 0.88
N VAL A 33 0.18 11.51 1.56
CA VAL A 33 -0.57 11.02 2.71
C VAL A 33 -2.03 11.34 2.54
N GLY A 34 -2.90 10.40 2.91
CA GLY A 34 -4.34 10.60 2.98
C GLY A 34 -4.81 10.55 4.42
N GLY A 35 -5.65 11.48 4.81
CA GLY A 35 -6.17 11.50 6.16
C GLY A 35 -7.45 12.29 6.27
N GLY A 36 -8.24 11.98 7.29
CA GLY A 36 -9.42 12.74 7.60
C GLY A 36 -9.09 14.18 7.97
N ALA A 37 -10.02 15.05 7.70
CA ALA A 37 -9.98 16.45 7.98
C ALA A 37 -11.38 16.90 8.43
N GLU A 38 -11.44 17.93 9.25
CA GLU A 38 -12.69 18.52 9.72
C GLU A 38 -12.55 20.04 9.73
N ASP A 39 -13.57 20.72 9.23
CA ASP A 39 -13.70 22.17 9.30
C ASP A 39 -15.13 22.55 9.64
N ASP A 40 -15.47 23.83 9.58
CA ASP A 40 -16.80 24.37 9.89
C ASP A 40 -17.91 23.84 8.95
N TYR A 41 -17.53 23.23 7.82
CA TYR A 41 -18.44 22.64 6.83
C TYR A 41 -18.58 21.11 6.98
N GLY A 42 -17.83 20.49 7.89
CA GLY A 42 -17.96 19.07 8.22
C GLY A 42 -16.68 18.25 8.03
N LYS A 43 -16.87 16.94 8.04
CA LYS A 43 -15.78 15.98 7.90
C LYS A 43 -15.51 15.65 6.44
N TYR A 44 -14.26 15.63 6.06
CA TYR A 44 -13.80 15.25 4.72
C TYR A 44 -12.47 14.53 4.81
N THR A 45 -11.99 14.00 3.70
CA THR A 45 -10.64 13.44 3.58
C THR A 45 -9.77 14.39 2.78
N ARG A 46 -8.52 14.53 3.17
CA ARG A 46 -7.54 15.32 2.44
C ARG A 46 -6.38 14.46 1.97
N LEU A 47 -6.13 14.47 0.67
CA LEU A 47 -4.90 13.97 0.07
C LEU A 47 -3.88 15.13 0.06
N ARG A 48 -2.69 14.88 0.62
CA ARG A 48 -1.61 15.87 0.69
C ARG A 48 -0.37 15.33 0.01
N ARG A 49 0.32 16.19 -0.71
CA ARG A 49 1.69 15.96 -1.17
C ARG A 49 2.63 16.74 -0.26
N LEU A 50 3.57 16.03 0.36
CA LEU A 50 4.50 16.57 1.34
C LEU A 50 5.94 16.48 0.82
N SER A 51 6.77 17.45 1.17
CA SER A 51 8.20 17.44 0.91
C SER A 51 8.93 16.48 1.86
N PHE A 52 9.80 15.63 1.34
CA PHE A 52 10.68 14.80 2.18
C PHE A 52 11.67 15.64 2.99
N ALA A 53 12.14 16.74 2.43
CA ALA A 53 13.18 17.57 3.07
C ALA A 53 12.66 18.35 4.27
N THR A 54 11.42 18.84 4.21
CA THR A 54 10.86 19.81 5.18
C THR A 54 9.59 19.36 5.86
N GLY A 55 8.92 18.32 5.34
CA GLY A 55 7.58 17.91 5.74
C GLY A 55 6.48 18.90 5.37
N GLU A 56 6.78 19.97 4.63
CA GLU A 56 5.79 20.97 4.21
C GLU A 56 4.78 20.40 3.20
N GLU A 57 3.54 20.87 3.32
CA GLU A 57 2.48 20.60 2.36
C GLU A 57 2.71 21.47 1.12
N GLU A 58 3.03 20.82 -0.01
CA GLU A 58 3.25 21.48 -1.29
C GLU A 58 1.96 21.61 -2.10
N ALA A 59 1.08 20.65 -1.94
CA ALA A 59 -0.23 20.64 -2.56
C ALA A 59 -1.20 19.76 -1.78
N SER A 60 -2.48 20.05 -1.87
CA SER A 60 -3.52 19.18 -1.31
C SER A 60 -4.86 19.32 -2.02
N VAL A 61 -5.68 18.29 -1.87
CA VAL A 61 -7.05 18.26 -2.38
C VAL A 61 -7.99 17.63 -1.36
N SER A 62 -9.17 18.24 -1.18
CA SER A 62 -10.21 17.74 -0.28
C SER A 62 -11.16 16.80 -1.02
N LEU A 63 -11.47 15.67 -0.40
CA LEU A 63 -12.27 14.58 -0.95
C LEU A 63 -13.42 14.29 0.03
N LYS A 64 -14.59 13.89 -0.50
CA LYS A 64 -15.76 13.61 0.35
C LYS A 64 -15.64 12.34 1.16
N ASN A 65 -15.00 11.30 0.58
CA ASN A 65 -14.95 9.96 1.16
C ASN A 65 -13.51 9.53 1.44
N ASN A 66 -13.37 8.45 2.18
CA ASN A 66 -12.08 7.86 2.51
C ASN A 66 -11.33 7.41 1.25
N ILE A 67 -10.02 7.59 1.27
CA ILE A 67 -9.12 7.05 0.26
C ILE A 67 -8.84 5.59 0.63
N LYS A 68 -8.98 4.70 -0.33
CA LYS A 68 -8.62 3.27 -0.19
C LYS A 68 -7.23 3.00 -0.72
N GLU A 69 -6.97 3.52 -1.91
CA GLU A 69 -5.74 3.23 -2.63
C GLU A 69 -5.39 4.37 -3.59
N ILE A 70 -4.10 4.50 -3.89
CA ILE A 70 -3.57 5.50 -4.82
C ILE A 70 -2.73 4.77 -5.85
N TYR A 71 -2.92 5.10 -7.12
CA TYR A 71 -2.15 4.61 -8.24
C TYR A 71 -1.58 5.77 -9.03
N PHE A 72 -0.35 5.63 -9.49
CA PHE A 72 0.28 6.58 -10.39
C PHE A 72 0.15 6.07 -11.81
N THR A 73 -0.33 6.92 -12.71
CA THR A 73 -0.43 6.55 -14.11
C THR A 73 0.96 6.48 -14.76
N PRO A 74 1.18 5.53 -15.68
CA PRO A 74 2.50 5.34 -16.31
C PRO A 74 2.97 6.53 -17.14
N ASP A 75 2.04 7.38 -17.62
CA ASP A 75 2.34 8.62 -18.33
C ASP A 75 2.89 9.72 -17.38
N THR A 76 3.03 9.42 -16.10
CA THR A 76 3.53 10.30 -15.03
C THR A 76 2.69 11.54 -14.74
N GLN A 77 1.56 11.72 -15.43
CA GLN A 77 0.76 12.94 -15.36
C GLN A 77 -0.30 12.91 -14.27
N PHE A 78 -0.85 11.72 -13.98
CA PHE A 78 -2.02 11.61 -13.11
C PHE A 78 -1.79 10.66 -11.94
N ILE A 79 -2.64 10.87 -10.95
CA ILE A 79 -2.87 9.98 -9.82
C ILE A 79 -4.32 9.51 -9.90
N LEU A 80 -4.52 8.22 -9.75
CA LEU A 80 -5.84 7.63 -9.60
C LEU A 80 -6.08 7.36 -8.13
N VAL A 81 -7.17 7.88 -7.60
CA VAL A 81 -7.54 7.74 -6.18
C VAL A 81 -8.81 6.92 -6.09
N LEU A 82 -8.68 5.70 -5.58
CA LEU A 82 -9.80 4.83 -5.30
C LEU A 82 -10.44 5.21 -3.97
N SER A 83 -11.76 5.40 -4.00
CA SER A 83 -12.61 5.65 -2.84
C SER A 83 -13.72 4.59 -2.74
N ASP A 84 -14.57 4.67 -1.71
CA ASP A 84 -15.69 3.75 -1.52
C ASP A 84 -16.71 3.80 -2.67
N ASP A 85 -16.97 4.99 -3.20
CA ASP A 85 -18.09 5.23 -4.12
C ASP A 85 -17.67 5.75 -5.48
N TYR A 86 -16.38 6.04 -5.68
CA TYR A 86 -15.88 6.63 -6.93
C TYR A 86 -14.38 6.38 -7.12
N LEU A 87 -13.95 6.58 -8.35
CA LEU A 87 -12.55 6.70 -8.73
C LEU A 87 -12.32 8.15 -9.19
N LEU A 88 -11.25 8.77 -8.72
CA LEU A 88 -10.83 10.11 -9.15
C LEU A 88 -9.58 10.01 -10.01
N ARG A 89 -9.51 10.83 -11.04
CA ARG A 89 -8.30 11.14 -11.76
C ARG A 89 -7.86 12.55 -11.35
N ILE A 90 -6.66 12.64 -10.83
CA ILE A 90 -6.10 13.87 -10.25
C ILE A 90 -4.80 14.18 -10.97
N GLN A 91 -4.61 15.41 -11.41
CA GLN A 91 -3.36 15.85 -11.99
C GLN A 91 -2.26 15.83 -10.91
N ARG A 92 -1.15 15.13 -11.17
CA ARG A 92 -0.10 14.89 -10.16
C ARG A 92 0.63 16.16 -9.75
N GLU A 93 0.80 17.12 -10.67
CA GLU A 93 1.58 18.34 -10.44
C GLU A 93 0.95 19.28 -9.41
N ASN A 94 -0.36 19.49 -9.47
CA ASN A 94 -1.08 20.47 -8.67
C ASN A 94 -2.24 19.90 -7.84
N LEU A 95 -2.48 18.60 -7.91
CA LEU A 95 -3.58 17.88 -7.27
C LEU A 95 -4.98 18.36 -7.72
N LEU A 96 -5.11 18.88 -8.93
CA LEU A 96 -6.40 19.24 -9.49
C LEU A 96 -7.17 17.99 -9.94
N ILE A 97 -8.42 17.84 -9.49
CA ILE A 97 -9.32 16.77 -9.95
C ILE A 97 -9.70 17.08 -11.40
N THR A 98 -9.38 16.17 -12.31
CA THR A 98 -9.74 16.28 -13.73
C THR A 98 -10.99 15.49 -14.08
N ASP A 99 -11.19 14.35 -13.43
CA ASP A 99 -12.31 13.46 -13.71
C ASP A 99 -12.82 12.80 -12.44
N ILE A 100 -14.13 12.54 -12.41
CA ILE A 100 -14.82 11.82 -11.34
C ILE A 100 -15.63 10.72 -12.01
N TYR A 101 -15.27 9.46 -11.71
CA TYR A 101 -15.95 8.28 -12.21
C TYR A 101 -16.84 7.70 -11.09
N ASP A 102 -18.05 8.21 -10.95
CA ASP A 102 -19.01 7.84 -9.90
C ASP A 102 -20.23 7.08 -10.46
N LYS A 103 -20.56 7.30 -11.73
CA LYS A 103 -21.71 6.65 -12.39
C LYS A 103 -21.44 5.16 -12.55
N ASN A 104 -22.35 4.34 -12.00
CA ASN A 104 -22.25 2.88 -12.01
C ASN A 104 -20.96 2.32 -11.38
N PHE A 105 -20.25 3.13 -10.61
CA PHE A 105 -19.05 2.67 -9.92
C PHE A 105 -19.38 1.53 -8.93
N PRO A 106 -18.56 0.48 -8.83
CA PRO A 106 -18.78 -0.59 -7.87
C PRO A 106 -18.62 -0.04 -6.44
N LYS A 107 -19.71 0.06 -5.69
CA LYS A 107 -19.64 0.48 -4.29
C LYS A 107 -18.77 -0.49 -3.49
N THR A 108 -18.09 0.02 -2.46
CA THR A 108 -17.20 -0.77 -1.61
C THR A 108 -16.02 -1.43 -2.36
N ALA A 109 -15.54 -0.83 -3.46
CA ALA A 109 -14.32 -1.27 -4.10
C ALA A 109 -13.16 -1.29 -3.09
N SER A 110 -12.39 -2.38 -3.04
CA SER A 110 -11.35 -2.59 -2.03
C SER A 110 -9.93 -2.59 -2.58
N CYS A 111 -9.75 -2.98 -3.81
CA CYS A 111 -8.47 -2.92 -4.52
C CYS A 111 -8.70 -2.76 -6.02
N MET A 112 -7.66 -2.32 -6.71
CA MET A 112 -7.71 -2.01 -8.13
C MET A 112 -6.44 -2.49 -8.81
N ALA A 113 -6.54 -2.91 -10.07
CA ALA A 113 -5.40 -3.02 -10.98
C ALA A 113 -5.69 -2.24 -12.25
N PHE A 114 -4.64 -1.65 -12.79
CA PHE A 114 -4.68 -0.86 -14.01
C PHE A 114 -3.54 -1.30 -14.92
N ASN A 115 -3.87 -1.62 -16.16
CA ASN A 115 -2.88 -1.70 -17.22
C ASN A 115 -2.97 -0.43 -18.08
N TYR A 116 -2.07 -0.24 -19.00
CA TYR A 116 -2.00 0.93 -19.89
C TYR A 116 -3.24 1.17 -20.76
N GLN A 117 -4.23 0.29 -20.68
CA GLN A 117 -5.54 0.46 -21.29
C GLN A 117 -6.49 1.18 -20.31
N PRO A 118 -7.53 1.85 -20.82
CA PRO A 118 -8.47 2.60 -19.96
C PRO A 118 -9.44 1.71 -19.16
N ILE A 119 -9.09 0.46 -18.96
CA ILE A 119 -9.90 -0.52 -18.24
C ILE A 119 -9.25 -0.79 -16.89
N PHE A 120 -10.01 -0.57 -15.83
CA PHE A 120 -9.64 -0.92 -14.47
C PHE A 120 -10.33 -2.20 -14.06
N PHE A 121 -9.63 -3.02 -13.32
CA PHE A 121 -10.21 -4.13 -12.61
C PHE A 121 -10.40 -3.76 -11.15
N LEU A 122 -11.61 -3.87 -10.68
CA LEU A 122 -12.03 -3.45 -9.35
C LEU A 122 -12.65 -4.62 -8.62
N MET A 123 -12.19 -4.86 -7.40
CA MET A 123 -12.79 -5.85 -6.51
C MET A 123 -13.80 -5.20 -5.59
N ASN A 124 -15.03 -5.69 -5.61
CA ASN A 124 -16.04 -5.33 -4.62
C ASN A 124 -15.95 -6.30 -3.43
N SER A 125 -15.64 -5.79 -2.25
CA SER A 125 -15.47 -6.59 -1.05
C SER A 125 -16.80 -7.11 -0.47
N ALA A 126 -17.91 -6.44 -0.72
CA ALA A 126 -19.21 -6.81 -0.16
C ALA A 126 -19.83 -8.03 -0.83
N ASP A 127 -19.79 -8.10 -2.15
CA ASP A 127 -20.38 -9.18 -2.93
C ASP A 127 -19.36 -10.11 -3.60
N LYS A 128 -18.08 -9.87 -3.33
CA LYS A 128 -16.94 -10.65 -3.84
C LYS A 128 -16.88 -10.74 -5.37
N ASN A 129 -17.33 -9.69 -6.06
CA ASN A 129 -17.28 -9.64 -7.51
C ASN A 129 -16.08 -8.85 -8.01
N LEU A 130 -15.39 -9.39 -9.01
CA LEU A 130 -14.42 -8.67 -9.81
C LEU A 130 -15.16 -7.98 -10.97
N PHE A 131 -14.89 -6.69 -11.14
CA PHE A 131 -15.47 -5.87 -12.20
C PHE A 131 -14.37 -5.32 -13.11
N ALA A 132 -14.62 -5.33 -14.42
CA ALA A 132 -13.92 -4.49 -15.37
C ALA A 132 -14.71 -3.17 -15.53
N PHE A 133 -14.03 -2.05 -15.38
CA PHE A 133 -14.59 -0.71 -15.47
C PHE A 133 -13.84 0.11 -16.52
N ASN A 134 -14.54 0.56 -17.57
CA ASN A 134 -13.93 1.36 -18.62
C ASN A 134 -14.12 2.85 -18.33
N CYS A 135 -13.01 3.57 -18.11
CA CYS A 135 -13.05 4.99 -17.80
C CYS A 135 -13.25 5.91 -19.02
N ILE A 136 -12.88 5.48 -20.23
CA ILE A 136 -13.08 6.31 -21.44
C ILE A 136 -14.56 6.39 -21.81
N GLU A 137 -15.26 5.26 -21.76
CA GLU A 137 -16.67 5.20 -22.07
C GLU A 137 -17.56 5.66 -20.91
N GLY A 138 -16.93 6.07 -19.83
CA GLY A 138 -17.53 6.79 -18.70
C GLY A 138 -18.53 6.02 -17.86
N THR A 139 -18.81 4.73 -18.12
CA THR A 139 -19.89 4.08 -17.34
C THR A 139 -20.11 2.59 -17.58
N LYS A 140 -19.40 1.91 -18.42
CA LYS A 140 -19.69 0.48 -18.64
C LYS A 140 -18.91 -0.37 -17.65
N LYS A 141 -19.59 -0.76 -16.59
CA LYS A 141 -19.17 -1.77 -15.65
C LYS A 141 -19.59 -3.15 -16.17
N ARG A 142 -18.62 -4.04 -16.36
CA ARG A 142 -18.84 -5.44 -16.64
C ARG A 142 -18.45 -6.28 -15.44
N LYS A 143 -19.38 -7.08 -14.92
CA LYS A 143 -19.00 -8.13 -13.96
C LYS A 143 -18.17 -9.18 -14.69
N VAL A 144 -16.97 -9.43 -14.20
CA VAL A 144 -16.05 -10.41 -14.77
C VAL A 144 -16.33 -11.77 -14.13
N THR A 145 -16.18 -11.85 -12.82
CA THR A 145 -16.31 -13.11 -12.09
C THR A 145 -16.54 -12.89 -10.61
N LYS A 146 -16.81 -13.97 -9.88
CA LYS A 146 -16.87 -13.98 -8.43
C LYS A 146 -15.55 -14.54 -7.88
N VAL A 147 -14.97 -13.84 -6.93
CA VAL A 147 -13.71 -14.21 -6.26
C VAL A 147 -13.92 -14.27 -4.77
N GLU A 148 -13.52 -15.36 -4.11
CA GLU A 148 -13.73 -15.58 -2.68
C GLU A 148 -12.78 -14.77 -1.77
N GLY A 149 -12.70 -13.50 -1.99
CA GLY A 149 -11.81 -12.58 -1.30
C GLY A 149 -10.66 -12.19 -2.20
N CYS A 150 -10.17 -10.98 -2.00
CA CYS A 150 -9.02 -10.45 -2.72
C CYS A 150 -8.30 -9.49 -1.78
N LEU A 151 -7.00 -9.68 -1.64
CA LEU A 151 -6.13 -8.78 -0.87
C LEU A 151 -5.51 -7.74 -1.78
N SER A 152 -5.17 -8.13 -3.02
CA SER A 152 -4.59 -7.25 -4.02
C SER A 152 -4.85 -7.80 -5.43
N LEU A 153 -4.73 -6.92 -6.41
CA LEU A 153 -4.74 -7.22 -7.84
C LEU A 153 -3.46 -6.67 -8.46
N ASP A 154 -2.91 -7.39 -9.44
CA ASP A 154 -1.75 -6.93 -10.20
C ASP A 154 -1.81 -7.51 -11.61
N PHE A 155 -1.22 -6.83 -12.59
CA PHE A 155 -1.06 -7.38 -13.91
C PHE A 155 0.23 -8.19 -14.00
N GLU A 156 0.15 -9.43 -14.48
CA GLU A 156 1.31 -10.23 -14.85
C GLU A 156 1.86 -9.76 -16.19
N ASP A 157 0.97 -9.55 -17.13
CA ASP A 157 1.19 -8.98 -18.45
C ASP A 157 -0.09 -8.30 -18.98
N ASN A 158 -0.17 -7.95 -20.26
CA ASN A 158 -1.33 -7.26 -20.83
C ASN A 158 -2.62 -8.11 -20.84
N ASP A 159 -2.49 -9.42 -20.86
CA ASP A 159 -3.59 -10.37 -21.02
C ASP A 159 -3.94 -11.13 -19.75
N HIS A 160 -3.11 -11.03 -18.70
CA HIS A 160 -3.26 -11.79 -17.47
C HIS A 160 -3.29 -10.90 -16.22
N LEU A 161 -4.36 -11.00 -15.46
CA LEU A 161 -4.52 -10.36 -14.16
C LEU A 161 -4.29 -11.39 -13.05
N LEU A 162 -3.37 -11.10 -12.14
CA LEU A 162 -3.16 -11.86 -10.91
C LEU A 162 -4.14 -11.39 -9.83
N ILE A 163 -4.79 -12.33 -9.19
CA ILE A 163 -5.72 -12.12 -8.09
C ILE A 163 -5.13 -12.77 -6.86
N TYR A 164 -4.72 -11.98 -5.91
CA TYR A 164 -4.15 -12.44 -4.65
C TYR A 164 -5.27 -12.63 -3.62
N ALA A 165 -5.78 -13.85 -3.55
CA ALA A 165 -6.79 -14.24 -2.58
C ALA A 165 -6.14 -14.76 -1.29
N PRO A 166 -6.81 -14.73 -0.13
CA PRO A 166 -6.21 -15.07 1.17
C PRO A 166 -5.56 -16.45 1.28
N THR A 167 -5.99 -17.39 0.46
CA THR A 167 -5.51 -18.79 0.46
C THR A 167 -5.13 -19.33 -0.90
N ALA A 168 -5.12 -18.45 -1.92
CA ALA A 168 -4.78 -18.84 -3.29
C ALA A 168 -4.23 -17.65 -4.08
N ILE A 169 -3.39 -17.93 -5.06
CA ILE A 169 -3.03 -17.01 -6.13
C ILE A 169 -3.71 -17.52 -7.38
N GLN A 170 -4.50 -16.67 -8.00
CA GLN A 170 -5.28 -16.98 -9.18
C GLN A 170 -4.84 -16.11 -10.34
N ARG A 171 -4.99 -16.61 -11.55
CA ARG A 171 -4.80 -15.88 -12.79
C ARG A 171 -6.12 -15.77 -13.53
N TYR A 172 -6.48 -14.58 -13.94
CA TYR A 172 -7.57 -14.34 -14.86
C TYR A 172 -7.01 -14.01 -16.24
N ASP A 173 -7.29 -14.90 -17.22
CA ASP A 173 -6.96 -14.71 -18.63
C ASP A 173 -8.05 -13.83 -19.25
N LEU A 174 -7.68 -12.60 -19.64
CA LEU A 174 -8.62 -11.61 -20.18
C LEU A 174 -9.13 -11.98 -21.57
N VAL A 175 -8.34 -12.72 -22.34
CA VAL A 175 -8.67 -13.15 -23.71
C VAL A 175 -9.66 -14.32 -23.69
N LYS A 176 -9.39 -15.30 -22.85
CA LYS A 176 -10.22 -16.50 -22.72
C LYS A 176 -11.40 -16.32 -21.77
N ASP A 177 -11.46 -15.22 -21.02
CA ASP A 177 -12.46 -14.94 -19.97
C ASP A 177 -12.54 -16.08 -18.93
N LYS A 178 -11.37 -16.55 -18.47
CA LYS A 178 -11.26 -17.73 -17.60
C LYS A 178 -10.34 -17.48 -16.42
N ILE A 179 -10.74 -17.96 -15.25
CA ILE A 179 -9.89 -18.01 -14.04
C ILE A 179 -9.30 -19.40 -13.88
N GLU A 180 -8.04 -19.43 -13.50
CA GLU A 180 -7.33 -20.62 -13.02
C GLU A 180 -6.65 -20.36 -11.68
N ILE A 181 -6.54 -21.38 -10.84
CA ILE A 181 -5.75 -21.33 -9.62
C ILE A 181 -4.31 -21.71 -9.99
N LEU A 182 -3.39 -20.74 -9.81
CA LEU A 182 -1.97 -21.01 -10.00
C LEU A 182 -1.40 -21.76 -8.81
N PHE A 183 -1.71 -21.28 -7.60
CA PHE A 183 -1.16 -21.84 -6.36
C PHE A 183 -2.20 -21.76 -5.25
N ASN A 184 -2.32 -22.87 -4.49
CA ASN A 184 -2.95 -22.84 -3.18
C ASN A 184 -1.88 -22.43 -2.15
N THR A 185 -2.24 -21.54 -1.24
CA THR A 185 -1.34 -21.01 -0.23
C THR A 185 -1.92 -21.22 1.17
N VAL A 186 -1.06 -21.14 2.18
CA VAL A 186 -1.55 -20.92 3.55
C VAL A 186 -2.05 -19.48 3.68
N PRO A 187 -2.91 -19.15 4.65
CA PRO A 187 -3.41 -17.78 4.82
C PRO A 187 -2.26 -16.78 4.96
N TYR A 188 -2.40 -15.62 4.32
CA TYR A 188 -1.47 -14.52 4.41
C TYR A 188 -2.23 -13.17 4.44
N ARG A 189 -1.54 -12.11 4.85
CA ARG A 189 -2.14 -10.78 5.00
C ARG A 189 -1.65 -9.77 3.97
N SER A 190 -0.38 -9.77 3.68
CA SER A 190 0.25 -8.83 2.74
C SER A 190 1.17 -9.58 1.78
N ILE A 191 1.43 -8.96 0.65
CA ILE A 191 2.15 -9.54 -0.45
C ILE A 191 3.03 -8.51 -1.14
N LEU A 192 4.21 -8.93 -1.58
CA LEU A 192 5.11 -8.17 -2.43
C LEU A 192 5.61 -9.05 -3.57
N LYS A 193 6.01 -8.44 -4.68
CA LYS A 193 6.63 -9.11 -5.82
C LYS A 193 8.00 -8.50 -6.09
N ASP A 194 9.01 -9.33 -6.34
CA ASP A 194 10.32 -8.85 -6.78
C ASP A 194 10.40 -8.77 -8.32
N SER A 195 11.52 -8.26 -8.83
CA SER A 195 11.75 -8.09 -10.27
C SER A 195 11.83 -9.42 -11.06
N LYS A 196 12.04 -10.53 -10.35
CA LYS A 196 12.12 -11.89 -10.92
C LYS A 196 10.78 -12.62 -10.89
N GLY A 197 9.73 -11.96 -10.38
CA GLY A 197 8.40 -12.54 -10.22
C GLY A 197 8.24 -13.43 -8.98
N ASN A 198 9.23 -13.49 -8.06
CA ASN A 198 9.01 -14.15 -6.79
C ASN A 198 8.04 -13.33 -5.94
N ILE A 199 7.22 -14.05 -5.19
CA ILE A 199 6.18 -13.49 -4.33
C ILE A 199 6.56 -13.69 -2.88
N TYR A 200 6.57 -12.60 -2.11
CA TYR A 200 6.80 -12.62 -0.67
C TYR A 200 5.48 -12.45 0.06
N MET A 201 5.17 -13.31 1.01
CA MET A 201 3.91 -13.33 1.75
C MET A 201 4.16 -13.33 3.23
N ASN A 202 3.47 -12.45 3.95
CA ASN A 202 3.42 -12.43 5.40
C ASN A 202 2.34 -13.43 5.88
N LEU A 203 2.75 -14.57 6.43
CA LEU A 203 1.85 -15.68 6.73
C LEU A 203 1.00 -15.43 7.97
N CYS A 204 -0.20 -16.00 7.96
CA CYS A 204 -1.14 -16.01 9.07
C CYS A 204 -1.50 -17.44 9.48
N ASP A 205 -1.95 -17.63 10.72
CA ASP A 205 -2.65 -18.83 11.13
C ASP A 205 -4.11 -18.85 10.61
N ASN A 206 -4.82 -19.92 10.88
CA ASN A 206 -6.22 -20.08 10.46
C ASN A 206 -7.18 -19.07 11.10
N ASN A 207 -6.78 -18.41 12.18
CA ASN A 207 -7.52 -17.32 12.83
C ASN A 207 -7.11 -15.94 12.31
N ARG A 208 -6.32 -15.87 11.22
CA ARG A 208 -5.76 -14.67 10.62
C ARG A 208 -4.81 -13.88 11.53
N LYS A 209 -4.26 -14.52 12.56
CA LYS A 209 -3.19 -13.94 13.37
C LYS A 209 -1.88 -14.08 12.61
N LEU A 210 -1.14 -12.97 12.54
CA LEU A 210 0.17 -12.94 11.90
C LEU A 210 1.16 -13.88 12.57
N LEU A 211 1.84 -14.64 11.75
CA LEU A 211 2.99 -15.44 12.14
C LEU A 211 4.26 -14.59 11.92
N SER A 212 5.32 -14.89 12.67
CA SER A 212 6.63 -14.28 12.40
C SER A 212 7.35 -15.01 11.26
N ILE A 213 6.64 -15.26 10.16
CA ILE A 213 7.14 -16.02 9.01
C ILE A 213 6.84 -15.25 7.73
N ILE A 214 7.86 -15.08 6.90
CA ILE A 214 7.71 -14.60 5.52
C ILE A 214 8.03 -15.74 4.57
N ARG A 215 7.09 -16.07 3.69
CA ARG A 215 7.30 -17.03 2.60
C ARG A 215 7.70 -16.30 1.35
N LYS A 216 8.83 -16.70 0.76
CA LYS A 216 9.20 -16.37 -0.62
C LYS A 216 8.81 -17.55 -1.49
N MET A 217 7.95 -17.31 -2.47
CA MET A 217 7.51 -18.30 -3.46
C MET A 217 8.00 -17.91 -4.85
N ALA A 218 8.64 -18.84 -5.53
CA ALA A 218 9.11 -18.65 -6.91
C ALA A 218 7.94 -18.83 -7.91
N PRO A 219 8.10 -18.37 -9.16
CA PRO A 219 7.07 -18.53 -10.20
C PRO A 219 6.68 -19.98 -10.52
N ASP A 220 7.55 -20.94 -10.24
CA ASP A 220 7.28 -22.37 -10.38
C ASP A 220 6.54 -23.00 -9.18
N GLY A 221 6.24 -22.21 -8.16
CA GLY A 221 5.56 -22.64 -6.93
C GLY A 221 6.47 -23.19 -5.84
N THR A 222 7.77 -23.35 -6.10
CA THR A 222 8.72 -23.68 -5.03
C THR A 222 8.83 -22.52 -4.04
N TYR A 223 9.05 -22.83 -2.75
CA TYR A 223 9.09 -21.78 -1.75
C TYR A 223 10.18 -21.99 -0.69
N LYS A 224 10.55 -20.90 -0.06
CA LYS A 224 11.41 -20.81 1.11
C LYS A 224 10.74 -19.97 2.18
N ASP A 225 10.71 -20.48 3.40
CA ASP A 225 10.21 -19.74 4.57
C ASP A 225 11.39 -19.10 5.33
N TYR A 226 11.22 -17.84 5.68
CA TYR A 226 12.08 -17.09 6.58
C TYR A 226 11.37 -17.00 7.93
N ASP A 227 11.82 -17.83 8.88
CA ASP A 227 11.30 -17.81 10.25
C ASP A 227 12.00 -16.71 11.06
N LEU A 228 11.22 -15.72 11.47
CA LEU A 228 11.68 -14.57 12.24
C LEU A 228 11.45 -14.74 13.76
N THR A 229 10.85 -15.88 14.17
CA THR A 229 10.56 -16.19 15.58
C THR A 229 11.81 -16.14 16.47
N PRO A 230 13.00 -16.66 16.04
CA PRO A 230 14.21 -16.62 16.85
C PRO A 230 14.69 -15.20 17.18
N PHE A 231 14.33 -14.22 16.38
CA PHE A 231 14.73 -12.82 16.56
C PHE A 231 13.77 -12.03 17.45
N ASN A 232 12.66 -12.64 17.85
CA ASN A 232 11.59 -12.01 18.64
C ASN A 232 11.13 -10.67 18.02
N ILE A 233 10.89 -10.70 16.70
CA ILE A 233 10.42 -9.55 15.94
C ILE A 233 8.95 -9.76 15.63
N LYS A 234 8.15 -8.77 16.01
CA LYS A 234 6.78 -8.62 15.54
C LYS A 234 6.79 -7.59 14.43
N PHE A 235 6.05 -7.86 13.39
CA PHE A 235 5.83 -6.95 12.27
C PHE A 235 4.45 -7.22 11.67
N ASP A 236 3.83 -6.21 11.14
CA ASP A 236 2.53 -6.28 10.48
C ASP A 236 2.60 -5.81 9.03
N ASP A 237 3.67 -5.13 8.67
CA ASP A 237 3.95 -4.72 7.31
C ASP A 237 5.44 -4.95 6.97
N PHE A 238 5.73 -5.14 5.69
CA PHE A 238 7.10 -5.33 5.23
C PHE A 238 7.29 -4.80 3.82
N LYS A 239 8.52 -4.47 3.49
CA LYS A 239 8.93 -4.03 2.16
C LYS A 239 10.20 -4.73 1.73
N LEU A 240 10.34 -4.92 0.43
CA LEU A 240 11.58 -5.39 -0.17
C LEU A 240 12.49 -4.17 -0.43
N SER A 241 13.78 -4.31 -0.14
CA SER A 241 14.77 -3.30 -0.48
C SER A 241 14.91 -3.17 -2.00
N LYS A 242 15.39 -2.02 -2.46
CA LYS A 242 15.58 -1.75 -3.89
C LYS A 242 16.57 -2.73 -4.55
N ASP A 243 17.56 -3.21 -3.79
CA ASP A 243 18.52 -4.22 -4.26
C ASP A 243 18.00 -5.66 -4.13
N GLU A 244 16.78 -5.84 -3.62
CA GLU A 244 16.11 -7.11 -3.40
C GLU A 244 16.86 -8.10 -2.48
N LYS A 245 17.82 -7.60 -1.69
CA LYS A 245 18.61 -8.41 -0.76
C LYS A 245 18.13 -8.37 0.68
N HIS A 246 17.25 -7.41 1.01
CA HIS A 246 16.78 -7.20 2.36
C HIS A 246 15.27 -7.05 2.40
N LEU A 247 14.69 -7.40 3.56
CA LEU A 247 13.32 -7.02 3.93
C LEU A 247 13.39 -5.95 5.02
N PHE A 248 12.61 -4.90 4.84
CA PHE A 248 12.31 -3.93 5.88
C PHE A 248 11.04 -4.36 6.60
N LEU A 249 11.16 -4.75 7.85
CA LEU A 249 10.08 -5.24 8.69
C LEU A 249 9.60 -4.10 9.58
N MET A 250 8.32 -3.81 9.55
CA MET A 250 7.71 -2.67 10.23
C MET A 250 6.61 -3.13 11.17
N ASP A 251 6.69 -2.71 12.44
CA ASP A 251 5.62 -2.86 13.42
C ASP A 251 4.85 -1.55 13.50
N CYS A 252 3.79 -1.44 12.69
CA CYS A 252 2.97 -0.23 12.58
C CYS A 252 1.77 -0.22 13.53
N TYR A 253 1.35 -1.37 14.05
CA TYR A 253 0.12 -1.50 14.84
C TYR A 253 0.34 -1.98 16.27
N GLU A 254 1.43 -2.69 16.52
CA GLU A 254 1.72 -3.22 17.86
C GLU A 254 2.58 -2.27 18.72
N LYS A 255 2.76 -2.64 19.96
CA LYS A 255 3.39 -1.80 20.98
C LYS A 255 4.91 -1.66 20.87
N THR A 256 5.58 -2.45 20.02
CA THR A 256 7.04 -2.50 20.01
C THR A 256 7.67 -1.38 19.18
N ASN A 257 6.93 -0.78 18.23
CA ASN A 257 7.41 0.33 17.38
C ASN A 257 8.79 0.04 16.79
N THR A 258 8.99 -1.16 16.29
CA THR A 258 10.29 -1.62 15.84
C THR A 258 10.37 -1.57 14.32
N PHE A 259 11.49 -1.10 13.82
CA PHE A 259 11.90 -1.20 12.42
C PHE A 259 13.15 -2.08 12.35
N CYS A 260 13.14 -3.06 11.46
CA CYS A 260 14.25 -3.98 11.24
C CYS A 260 14.60 -4.08 9.76
N LYS A 261 15.89 -4.20 9.47
CA LYS A 261 16.42 -4.61 8.19
C LYS A 261 16.89 -6.05 8.30
N PHE A 262 16.26 -6.96 7.58
CA PHE A 262 16.56 -8.39 7.58
C PHE A 262 17.26 -8.79 6.29
N SER A 263 18.39 -9.47 6.38
CA SER A 263 19.13 -10.00 5.23
C SER A 263 18.52 -11.30 4.74
N LEU A 264 18.12 -11.33 3.46
CA LEU A 264 17.61 -12.54 2.80
C LEU A 264 18.70 -13.55 2.49
N GLU A 265 19.94 -13.09 2.34
CA GLU A 265 21.10 -13.93 2.06
C GLU A 265 21.59 -14.64 3.32
N ASN A 266 21.83 -13.88 4.38
CA ASN A 266 22.43 -14.38 5.63
C ASN A 266 21.37 -14.93 6.60
N ASN A 267 20.10 -14.69 6.36
CA ASN A 267 18.98 -15.07 7.24
C ASN A 267 19.15 -14.50 8.66
N GLU A 268 19.53 -13.23 8.76
CA GLU A 268 19.82 -12.54 10.02
C GLU A 268 19.32 -11.08 10.02
N ILE A 269 19.25 -10.49 11.21
CA ILE A 269 18.94 -9.07 11.36
C ILE A 269 20.20 -8.25 11.09
N ALA A 270 20.21 -7.55 9.94
CA ALA A 270 21.31 -6.65 9.59
C ALA A 270 21.31 -5.38 10.47
N SER A 271 20.13 -4.84 10.77
CA SER A 271 20.00 -3.71 11.70
C SER A 271 18.61 -3.62 12.32
N LYS A 272 18.53 -3.01 13.51
CA LYS A 272 17.29 -2.84 14.26
C LYS A 272 17.23 -1.45 14.88
N PHE A 273 16.05 -0.86 14.86
CA PHE A 273 15.76 0.41 15.50
C PHE A 273 14.41 0.37 16.22
N THR A 274 14.37 0.83 17.45
CA THR A 274 13.15 0.96 18.24
C THR A 274 12.83 2.45 18.41
N LEU A 275 11.63 2.82 18.00
CA LEU A 275 11.14 4.19 18.16
C LEU A 275 10.81 4.49 19.62
N PRO A 276 10.85 5.79 20.00
CA PRO A 276 10.33 6.23 21.29
C PRO A 276 8.89 5.75 21.50
N GLU A 277 8.51 5.45 22.76
CA GLU A 277 7.13 5.00 23.09
C GLU A 277 6.06 6.02 22.70
N SER A 278 6.41 7.30 22.67
CA SER A 278 5.52 8.40 22.24
C SER A 278 5.27 8.45 20.74
N GLU A 279 5.96 7.66 19.95
CA GLU A 279 5.86 7.67 18.50
C GLU A 279 5.29 6.35 17.96
N ARG A 280 4.70 6.41 16.78
CA ARG A 280 4.24 5.27 16.01
C ARG A 280 4.86 5.31 14.62
N LEU A 281 5.41 4.18 14.20
CA LEU A 281 5.91 3.99 12.85
C LEU A 281 4.77 4.07 11.83
N LEU A 282 4.99 4.77 10.74
CA LEU A 282 4.06 4.84 9.62
C LEU A 282 4.66 4.22 8.37
N MET A 283 5.90 4.59 8.04
CA MET A 283 6.54 4.15 6.80
C MET A 283 8.04 4.36 6.86
N PHE A 284 8.77 3.53 6.13
CA PHE A 284 10.15 3.74 5.76
C PHE A 284 10.27 4.00 4.26
N PHE A 285 10.98 5.08 3.91
CA PHE A 285 11.31 5.45 2.54
C PHE A 285 12.80 5.22 2.31
N GLU A 286 13.12 4.11 1.64
CA GLU A 286 14.50 3.64 1.48
C GLU A 286 15.37 4.65 0.71
N GLN A 287 14.87 5.17 -0.41
CA GLN A 287 15.63 6.09 -1.26
C GLN A 287 16.04 7.36 -0.52
N GLN A 288 15.19 7.85 0.38
CA GLN A 288 15.43 9.04 1.20
C GLN A 288 16.10 8.69 2.53
N GLN A 289 16.26 7.41 2.86
CA GLN A 289 16.69 6.94 4.17
C GLN A 289 15.89 7.58 5.31
N LEU A 290 14.58 7.70 5.10
CA LEU A 290 13.67 8.43 5.99
C LEU A 290 12.63 7.48 6.61
N ILE A 291 12.56 7.53 7.94
CA ILE A 291 11.49 6.90 8.73
C ILE A 291 10.45 7.98 9.03
N LEU A 292 9.24 7.78 8.56
CA LEU A 292 8.09 8.62 8.89
C LEU A 292 7.36 8.03 10.10
N THR A 293 7.19 8.85 11.12
CA THR A 293 6.44 8.50 12.32
C THR A 293 5.35 9.52 12.61
N LYS A 294 4.45 9.21 13.51
CA LYS A 294 3.52 10.16 14.13
C LYS A 294 3.56 10.05 15.64
N GLU A 295 3.23 11.14 16.32
CA GLU A 295 3.03 11.12 17.77
C GLU A 295 1.79 10.27 18.12
N LYS A 296 1.93 9.43 19.17
CA LYS A 296 0.79 8.74 19.77
C LYS A 296 0.00 9.75 20.60
N ASP A 297 -1.27 9.42 20.85
CA ASP A 297 -2.16 10.15 21.74
C ASP A 297 -2.38 11.64 21.41
N SER A 298 -1.95 12.08 20.23
CA SER A 298 -2.27 13.39 19.72
C SER A 298 -3.58 13.35 18.95
N PHE A 299 -4.54 14.21 19.31
CA PHE A 299 -5.74 14.44 18.51
C PHE A 299 -5.41 15.12 17.16
N GLN A 300 -4.19 15.59 17.02
CA GLN A 300 -3.69 16.24 15.82
C GLN A 300 -2.71 15.31 15.10
N MET A 301 -2.65 15.44 13.77
CA MET A 301 -1.68 14.69 12.96
C MET A 301 -0.31 15.33 13.08
N ASN A 302 0.47 14.90 14.05
CA ASN A 302 1.85 15.33 14.24
C ASN A 302 2.79 14.33 13.58
N PHE A 303 3.33 14.69 12.44
CA PHE A 303 4.31 13.89 11.72
C PHE A 303 5.73 14.25 12.13
N ILE A 304 6.58 13.24 12.14
CA ILE A 304 8.00 13.37 12.42
C ILE A 304 8.78 12.66 11.32
N GLY A 305 9.63 13.38 10.63
CA GLY A 305 10.60 12.83 9.69
C GLY A 305 11.92 12.55 10.41
N ARG A 306 12.35 11.28 10.41
CA ARG A 306 13.62 10.81 10.98
C ARG A 306 14.54 10.31 9.90
N LYS A 307 15.70 10.87 9.77
CA LYS A 307 16.74 10.40 8.83
C LYS A 307 17.63 9.37 9.50
N ILE A 308 17.92 8.29 8.79
CA ILE A 308 18.96 7.33 9.20
C ILE A 308 20.32 7.97 8.90
N ILE A 309 21.15 8.11 9.95
CA ILE A 309 22.49 8.71 9.86
C ILE A 309 23.60 7.69 10.02
N LYS A 310 23.28 6.51 10.58
CA LYS A 310 24.20 5.39 10.74
C LYS A 310 23.44 4.08 10.82
N GLU A 311 23.81 3.12 9.99
CA GLU A 311 23.31 1.73 10.01
C GLU A 311 24.01 0.85 11.06
#